data_4c004f68355454a93b43e54924f58330
#
_entry.id   4c004f68355454a93b43e54924f58330
#
_cell.length_a   1.000
_cell.length_b   1.000
_cell.length_c   1.000
_cell.angle_alpha   90.00
_cell.angle_beta   90.00
_cell.angle_gamma   90.00
#
_symmetry.space_group_name_H-M   'P 1'
#
loop_
_entity.id
_entity.type
_entity.pdbx_description
1 polymer ?
#
loop_
_entity_poly.entity_id
_entity_poly.type
_entity_poly.pdbx_seq_one_letter_code
_entity_poly.pdbx_strand_id
1 'polypeptide(L)'
;MLFRSGAAPTANRFESVYGVRLPGPGQSLWAQSLRLIWREPGAWTVRAPLEGRDGVASRLAEVVGSDGAVTDISGAAVRCSLEGRDWRILLTHGGVFDAEASDFGPGCTAGTLIEHIAVRFDVVSDDQVDVYVAPSFAHDLFAYWTDVAGDLHVRG
;
A
#
# COMPACT_ATOMS: atom_id res chain seq x y z
N MET A 1 -4.49 6.90 -6.27
CA MET A 1 -5.17 8.14 -5.82
C MET A 1 -4.98 8.30 -4.31
N LEU A 2 -4.96 9.51 -3.81
CA LEU A 2 -5.00 9.83 -2.39
C LEU A 2 -6.41 10.32 -2.05
N PHE A 3 -7.04 9.64 -1.11
CA PHE A 3 -8.37 9.95 -0.58
C PHE A 3 -8.19 10.54 0.82
N ARG A 4 -8.70 11.73 1.06
CA ARG A 4 -8.59 12.43 2.36
C ARG A 4 -9.95 12.85 2.86
N SER A 5 -10.25 12.51 4.09
CA SER A 5 -11.36 13.06 4.87
C SER A 5 -11.18 12.72 6.34
N GLY A 6 -11.44 13.70 7.21
CA GLY A 6 -11.49 13.49 8.67
C GLY A 6 -12.90 13.37 9.22
N ALA A 7 -13.92 13.42 8.35
CA ALA A 7 -15.31 13.53 8.77
C ALA A 7 -16.01 12.16 8.89
N ALA A 8 -16.71 11.92 9.99
CA ALA A 8 -17.52 10.72 10.19
C ALA A 8 -18.57 10.48 9.07
N PRO A 9 -19.23 11.51 8.51
CA PRO A 9 -20.16 11.33 7.40
C PRO A 9 -19.53 10.68 6.17
N THR A 10 -18.27 10.97 5.86
CA THR A 10 -17.57 10.35 4.72
C THR A 10 -17.36 8.86 4.94
N ALA A 11 -16.98 8.42 6.15
CA ALA A 11 -16.83 7.01 6.46
C ALA A 11 -18.14 6.24 6.28
N ASN A 12 -19.27 6.81 6.71
CA ASN A 12 -20.60 6.21 6.55
C ASN A 12 -21.02 6.13 5.07
N ARG A 13 -20.77 7.20 4.29
CA ARG A 13 -21.05 7.19 2.84
C ARG A 13 -20.18 6.17 2.13
N PHE A 14 -18.90 6.06 2.50
CA PHE A 14 -18.01 5.06 1.93
C PHE A 14 -18.53 3.64 2.20
N GLU A 15 -18.87 3.31 3.45
CA GLU A 15 -19.43 2.03 3.83
C GLU A 15 -20.74 1.72 3.07
N SER A 16 -21.61 2.71 2.89
CA SER A 16 -22.85 2.58 2.14
C SER A 16 -22.63 2.26 0.65
N VAL A 17 -21.59 2.84 0.03
CA VAL A 17 -21.31 2.67 -1.41
C VAL A 17 -20.50 1.41 -1.69
N TYR A 18 -19.53 1.09 -0.84
CA TYR A 18 -18.57 0.00 -1.08
C TYR A 18 -18.81 -1.25 -0.24
N GLY A 19 -19.71 -1.20 0.75
CA GLY A 19 -20.09 -2.33 1.60
C GLY A 19 -19.03 -2.69 2.66
N VAL A 20 -17.98 -1.89 2.80
CA VAL A 20 -16.89 -2.12 3.74
C VAL A 20 -16.49 -0.81 4.42
N ARG A 21 -15.98 -0.90 5.65
CA ARG A 21 -15.44 0.27 6.36
C ARG A 21 -14.06 0.64 5.83
N LEU A 22 -13.72 1.91 5.95
CA LEU A 22 -12.36 2.38 5.70
C LEU A 22 -11.37 1.68 6.64
N PRO A 23 -10.21 1.20 6.14
CA PRO A 23 -9.22 0.55 7.01
C PRO A 23 -8.65 1.51 8.04
N GLY A 24 -8.40 0.98 9.24
CA GLY A 24 -7.76 1.70 10.33
C GLY A 24 -6.22 1.73 10.23
N PRO A 25 -5.56 2.25 11.28
CA PRO A 25 -4.10 2.32 11.35
C PRO A 25 -3.43 0.97 11.07
N GLY A 26 -2.44 0.98 10.18
CA GLY A 26 -1.69 -0.22 9.81
C GLY A 26 -2.46 -1.25 8.99
N GLN A 27 -3.65 -0.90 8.50
CA GLN A 27 -4.52 -1.83 7.78
C GLN A 27 -4.69 -1.46 6.30
N SER A 28 -4.96 -2.47 5.50
CA SER A 28 -5.39 -2.35 4.12
C SER A 28 -6.45 -3.39 3.80
N LEU A 29 -7.32 -3.11 2.83
CA LEU A 29 -8.36 -4.03 2.44
C LEU A 29 -8.78 -3.86 0.98
N TRP A 30 -9.49 -4.84 0.47
CA TRP A 30 -10.17 -4.75 -0.81
C TRP A 30 -11.62 -4.28 -0.63
N ALA A 31 -11.98 -3.26 -1.41
CA ALA A 31 -13.35 -2.79 -1.58
C ALA A 31 -13.71 -2.95 -3.05
N GLN A 32 -14.39 -4.03 -3.41
CA GLN A 32 -14.60 -4.42 -4.81
C GLN A 32 -13.24 -4.57 -5.54
N SER A 33 -12.99 -3.82 -6.60
CA SER A 33 -11.72 -3.80 -7.33
C SER A 33 -10.69 -2.79 -6.80
N LEU A 34 -11.02 -2.09 -5.72
CA LEU A 34 -10.15 -1.06 -5.13
C LEU A 34 -9.36 -1.65 -3.97
N ARG A 35 -8.06 -1.41 -3.93
CA ARG A 35 -7.24 -1.65 -2.75
C ARG A 35 -7.12 -0.35 -1.97
N LEU A 36 -7.61 -0.34 -0.73
CA LEU A 36 -7.49 0.77 0.20
C LEU A 36 -6.38 0.49 1.18
N ILE A 37 -5.48 1.43 1.32
CA ILE A 37 -4.30 1.32 2.17
C ILE A 37 -4.30 2.52 3.11
N TRP A 38 -4.40 2.28 4.41
CA TRP A 38 -4.30 3.36 5.40
C TRP A 38 -2.93 4.03 5.31
N ARG A 39 -2.91 5.34 5.35
CA ARG A 39 -1.69 6.12 5.23
C ARG A 39 -1.37 6.92 6.49
N GLU A 40 -2.34 7.64 6.96
CA GLU A 40 -2.30 8.51 8.13
C GLU A 40 -3.74 8.80 8.59
N PRO A 41 -3.98 9.36 9.77
CA PRO A 41 -5.32 9.72 10.19
C PRO A 41 -6.04 10.57 9.14
N GLY A 42 -7.20 10.10 8.70
CA GLY A 42 -8.00 10.75 7.66
C GLY A 42 -7.46 10.65 6.24
N ALA A 43 -6.46 9.81 5.96
CA ALA A 43 -5.94 9.65 4.61
C ALA A 43 -5.66 8.20 4.23
N TRP A 44 -6.05 7.84 3.02
CA TRP A 44 -5.87 6.51 2.44
C TRP A 44 -5.33 6.61 1.02
N THR A 45 -4.42 5.74 0.68
CA THR A 45 -4.08 5.49 -0.72
C THR A 45 -5.10 4.53 -1.32
N VAL A 46 -5.65 4.88 -2.47
CA VAL A 46 -6.56 4.01 -3.22
C VAL A 46 -5.87 3.59 -4.50
N ARG A 47 -5.64 2.28 -4.64
CA ARG A 47 -5.22 1.66 -5.89
C ARG A 47 -6.46 1.18 -6.64
N ALA A 48 -6.60 1.61 -7.88
CA ALA A 48 -7.65 1.20 -8.79
C ALA A 48 -7.03 0.53 -10.03
N PRO A 49 -7.77 -0.32 -10.75
CA PRO A 49 -7.38 -0.75 -12.08
C PRO A 49 -7.11 0.46 -12.98
N LEU A 50 -6.23 0.31 -13.97
CA LEU A 50 -5.94 1.38 -14.93
C LEU A 50 -7.17 1.71 -15.76
N GLU A 51 -7.88 0.67 -16.18
CA GLU A 51 -9.16 0.80 -16.90
C GLU A 51 -10.25 1.32 -15.95
N GLY A 52 -10.98 2.35 -16.38
CA GLY A 52 -12.07 2.96 -15.59
C GLY A 52 -11.60 3.87 -14.45
N ARG A 53 -10.32 4.22 -14.37
CA ARG A 53 -9.75 5.04 -13.30
C ARG A 53 -10.46 6.38 -13.08
N ASP A 54 -10.85 7.06 -14.16
CA ASP A 54 -11.54 8.35 -14.07
C ASP A 54 -12.93 8.23 -13.44
N GLY A 55 -13.65 7.14 -13.75
CA GLY A 55 -14.93 6.82 -13.10
C GLY A 55 -14.78 6.53 -11.60
N VAL A 56 -13.69 5.86 -11.22
CA VAL A 56 -13.38 5.62 -9.80
C VAL A 56 -13.08 6.92 -9.08
N ALA A 57 -12.27 7.81 -9.68
CA ALA A 57 -11.94 9.11 -9.08
C ALA A 57 -13.19 9.96 -8.86
N SER A 58 -14.08 10.02 -9.86
CA SER A 58 -15.35 10.73 -9.76
C SER A 58 -16.25 10.17 -8.66
N ARG A 59 -16.40 8.85 -8.58
CA ARG A 59 -17.20 8.20 -7.54
C ARG A 59 -16.63 8.42 -6.14
N LEU A 60 -15.33 8.36 -5.97
CA LEU A 60 -14.68 8.68 -4.70
C LEU A 60 -14.87 10.15 -4.33
N ALA A 61 -14.81 11.08 -5.29
CA ALA A 61 -15.07 12.50 -5.06
C ALA A 61 -16.51 12.74 -4.60
N GLU A 62 -17.50 12.04 -5.15
CA GLU A 62 -18.89 12.09 -4.69
C GLU A 62 -19.04 11.59 -3.24
N VAL A 63 -18.37 10.50 -2.88
CA VAL A 63 -18.37 9.96 -1.51
C VAL A 63 -17.75 10.95 -0.52
N VAL A 64 -16.67 11.60 -0.90
CA VAL A 64 -16.02 12.62 -0.05
C VAL A 64 -16.89 13.88 0.07
N GLY A 65 -17.46 14.33 -1.04
CA GLY A 65 -18.23 15.59 -1.10
C GLY A 65 -17.38 16.78 -0.66
N SER A 66 -17.96 17.63 0.18
CA SER A 66 -17.29 18.81 0.76
C SER A 66 -16.36 18.50 1.95
N ASP A 67 -16.36 17.24 2.43
CA ASP A 67 -15.69 16.87 3.68
C ASP A 67 -14.21 16.46 3.46
N GLY A 68 -13.71 16.56 2.23
CA GLY A 68 -12.33 16.19 1.94
C GLY A 68 -11.97 16.34 0.47
N ALA A 69 -10.99 15.54 0.02
CA ALA A 69 -10.51 15.61 -1.36
C ALA A 69 -10.02 14.24 -1.88
N VAL A 70 -10.11 14.07 -3.19
CA VAL A 70 -9.47 12.97 -3.92
C VAL A 70 -8.45 13.56 -4.89
N THR A 71 -7.21 13.11 -4.77
CA THR A 71 -6.10 13.61 -5.60
C THR A 71 -5.47 12.45 -6.36
N ASP A 72 -5.24 12.61 -7.64
CA ASP A 72 -4.44 11.65 -8.41
C ASP A 72 -2.96 11.79 -8.04
N ILE A 73 -2.39 10.72 -7.51
CA ILE A 73 -0.98 10.61 -7.13
C ILE A 73 -0.28 9.47 -7.88
N SER A 74 -0.76 9.10 -9.06
CA SER A 74 -0.27 7.94 -9.80
C SER A 74 1.22 8.01 -10.15
N GLY A 75 1.77 9.22 -10.29
CA GLY A 75 3.21 9.42 -10.51
C GLY A 75 4.06 9.49 -9.24
N ALA A 76 3.46 9.43 -8.05
CA ALA A 76 4.17 9.63 -6.78
C ALA A 76 4.92 8.38 -6.28
N ALA A 77 4.58 7.20 -6.79
CA ALA A 77 5.23 5.96 -6.40
C ALA A 77 5.24 4.93 -7.52
N VAL A 78 6.31 4.14 -7.54
CA VAL A 78 6.37 2.87 -8.27
C VAL A 78 5.93 1.78 -7.31
N ARG A 79 5.12 0.86 -7.80
CA ARG A 79 4.74 -0.36 -7.09
C ARG A 79 5.54 -1.53 -7.62
N CYS A 80 6.18 -2.27 -6.73
CA CYS A 80 6.76 -3.59 -6.99
C CYS A 80 5.98 -4.64 -6.20
N SER A 81 5.69 -5.77 -6.82
CA SER A 81 5.13 -6.93 -6.15
C SER A 81 6.26 -7.93 -5.89
N LEU A 82 6.50 -8.25 -4.62
CA LEU A 82 7.37 -9.33 -4.21
C LEU A 82 6.50 -10.57 -3.98
N GLU A 83 6.81 -11.64 -4.69
CA GLU A 83 6.05 -12.88 -4.66
C GLU A 83 6.93 -14.04 -4.21
N GLY A 84 6.36 -14.98 -3.46
CA GLY A 84 7.06 -16.13 -2.89
C GLY A 84 7.13 -16.04 -1.36
N ARG A 85 7.52 -17.14 -0.71
CA ARG A 85 7.50 -17.25 0.76
C ARG A 85 8.55 -16.38 1.46
N ASP A 86 9.62 -16.06 0.76
CA ASP A 86 10.81 -15.43 1.35
C ASP A 86 10.77 -13.90 1.28
N TRP A 87 9.65 -13.29 0.84
CA TRP A 87 9.52 -11.83 0.78
C TRP A 87 9.79 -11.15 2.14
N ARG A 88 9.48 -11.85 3.26
CA ARG A 88 9.73 -11.33 4.60
C ARG A 88 11.22 -11.16 4.88
N ILE A 89 12.03 -12.11 4.41
CA ILE A 89 13.49 -12.05 4.53
C ILE A 89 14.04 -10.83 3.79
N LEU A 90 13.55 -10.58 2.56
CA LEU A 90 13.94 -9.39 1.79
C LEU A 90 13.61 -8.09 2.52
N LEU A 91 12.43 -8.00 3.15
CA LEU A 91 12.03 -6.80 3.89
C LEU A 91 12.86 -6.59 5.17
N THR A 92 13.36 -7.65 5.78
CA THR A 92 14.18 -7.58 6.98
C THR A 92 15.61 -7.14 6.64
N HIS A 93 16.09 -7.47 5.44
CA HIS A 93 17.39 -7.02 4.96
C HIS A 93 17.40 -5.51 4.69
N GLY A 94 18.33 -4.80 5.33
CA GLY A 94 18.48 -3.34 5.24
C GLY A 94 17.35 -2.55 5.90
N GLY A 95 16.36 -3.23 6.47
CA GLY A 95 15.21 -2.61 7.12
C GLY A 95 15.32 -2.58 8.64
N VAL A 96 14.62 -1.64 9.25
CA VAL A 96 14.45 -1.53 10.71
C VAL A 96 13.07 -2.05 11.16
N PHE A 97 12.38 -2.73 10.28
CA PHE A 97 11.02 -3.21 10.48
C PHE A 97 11.02 -4.75 10.64
N ASP A 98 10.35 -5.24 11.69
CA ASP A 98 10.15 -6.68 11.90
C ASP A 98 9.02 -7.19 11.00
N ALA A 99 9.38 -7.67 9.82
CA ALA A 99 8.44 -8.25 8.87
C ALA A 99 7.99 -9.67 9.28
N GLU A 100 8.66 -10.32 10.25
CA GLU A 100 8.34 -11.64 10.74
C GLU A 100 7.42 -11.62 11.97
N ALA A 101 7.08 -10.43 12.47
CA ALA A 101 6.12 -10.29 13.56
C ALA A 101 4.83 -11.05 13.24
N SER A 102 4.33 -11.82 14.18
CA SER A 102 3.18 -12.73 14.00
C SER A 102 1.87 -12.01 13.66
N ASP A 103 1.77 -10.73 13.98
CA ASP A 103 0.62 -9.87 13.69
C ASP A 103 0.78 -9.07 12.37
N PHE A 104 1.92 -9.20 11.67
CA PHE A 104 2.15 -8.61 10.36
C PHE A 104 1.86 -9.62 9.25
N GLY A 105 0.64 -9.59 8.73
CA GLY A 105 0.12 -10.51 7.72
C GLY A 105 -0.80 -9.87 6.70
N PRO A 106 -1.55 -10.66 5.93
CA PRO A 106 -2.49 -10.18 4.92
C PRO A 106 -3.42 -9.10 5.47
N GLY A 107 -3.52 -7.97 4.77
CA GLY A 107 -4.28 -6.81 5.19
C GLY A 107 -3.51 -5.84 6.10
N CYS A 108 -2.24 -6.11 6.42
CA CYS A 108 -1.38 -5.17 7.12
C CYS A 108 -0.64 -4.24 6.14
N THR A 109 -0.39 -3.01 6.57
CA THR A 109 0.45 -2.04 5.86
C THR A 109 1.35 -1.31 6.84
N ALA A 110 2.59 -1.05 6.44
CA ALA A 110 3.54 -0.28 7.23
C ALA A 110 4.40 0.61 6.33
N GLY A 111 4.89 1.70 6.90
CA GLY A 111 5.92 2.54 6.28
C GLY A 111 7.21 2.42 7.06
N THR A 112 8.33 2.22 6.38
CA THR A 112 9.65 2.08 6.99
C THR A 112 10.75 2.57 6.04
N LEU A 113 12.00 2.35 6.44
CA LEU A 113 13.19 2.55 5.61
C LEU A 113 13.79 1.19 5.28
N ILE A 114 14.19 1.01 4.03
CA ILE A 114 15.14 -0.01 3.61
C ILE A 114 16.43 0.72 3.26
N GLU A 115 17.51 0.42 3.98
CA GLU A 115 18.72 1.23 3.99
C GLU A 115 18.35 2.70 4.33
N HIS A 116 18.37 3.60 3.37
CA HIS A 116 17.98 5.00 3.51
C HIS A 116 16.73 5.36 2.66
N ILE A 117 16.11 4.38 2.01
CA ILE A 117 14.99 4.57 1.08
C ILE A 117 13.68 4.39 1.82
N ALA A 118 12.85 5.43 1.81
CA ALA A 118 11.51 5.35 2.39
C ALA A 118 10.60 4.48 1.51
N VAL A 119 9.99 3.47 2.12
CA VAL A 119 9.08 2.52 1.45
C VAL A 119 7.80 2.35 2.25
N ARG A 120 6.76 1.88 1.58
CA ARG A 120 5.54 1.41 2.23
C ARG A 120 5.22 0.01 1.74
N PHE A 121 4.88 -0.86 2.66
CA PHE A 121 4.44 -2.22 2.38
C PHE A 121 2.93 -2.33 2.49
N ASP A 122 2.36 -3.19 1.66
CA ASP A 122 0.96 -3.62 1.71
C ASP A 122 0.93 -5.14 1.51
N VAL A 123 0.67 -5.89 2.57
CA VAL A 123 0.62 -7.35 2.51
C VAL A 123 -0.69 -7.78 1.86
N VAL A 124 -0.59 -8.32 0.66
CA VAL A 124 -1.74 -8.71 -0.16
C VAL A 124 -2.23 -10.11 0.21
N SER A 125 -1.28 -11.04 0.39
CA SER A 125 -1.51 -12.42 0.80
C SER A 125 -0.29 -12.95 1.57
N ASP A 126 -0.34 -14.19 2.02
CA ASP A 126 0.80 -14.83 2.70
C ASP A 126 2.04 -14.91 1.81
N ASP A 127 1.85 -15.03 0.51
CA ASP A 127 2.93 -15.18 -0.49
C ASP A 127 3.16 -13.90 -1.32
N GLN A 128 2.51 -12.77 -0.97
CA GLN A 128 2.63 -11.54 -1.76
C GLN A 128 2.60 -10.28 -0.91
N VAL A 129 3.58 -9.42 -1.12
CA VAL A 129 3.61 -8.05 -0.61
C VAL A 129 3.84 -7.05 -1.74
N ASP A 130 3.04 -6.00 -1.77
CA ASP A 130 3.25 -4.85 -2.64
C ASP A 130 4.11 -3.81 -1.92
N VAL A 131 5.15 -3.34 -2.57
CA VAL A 131 6.05 -2.31 -2.06
C VAL A 131 5.92 -1.06 -2.91
N TYR A 132 5.76 0.06 -2.24
CA TYR A 132 5.63 1.39 -2.86
C TYR A 132 6.85 2.23 -2.50
N VAL A 133 7.53 2.75 -3.51
CA VAL A 133 8.75 3.56 -3.39
C VAL A 133 8.68 4.75 -4.34
N ALA A 134 9.32 5.87 -3.99
CA ALA A 134 9.41 7.01 -4.90
C ALA A 134 10.17 6.61 -6.19
N PRO A 135 9.75 7.11 -7.37
CA PRO A 135 10.33 6.68 -8.65
C PRO A 135 11.85 6.86 -8.74
N SER A 136 12.38 7.91 -8.11
CA SER A 136 13.82 8.20 -8.09
C SER A 136 14.67 7.14 -7.36
N PHE A 137 14.08 6.34 -6.48
CA PHE A 137 14.76 5.31 -5.70
C PHE A 137 14.40 3.89 -6.11
N ALA A 138 13.48 3.73 -7.06
CA ALA A 138 12.98 2.41 -7.44
C ALA A 138 14.07 1.51 -8.00
N HIS A 139 14.94 2.07 -8.86
CA HIS A 139 16.04 1.32 -9.45
C HIS A 139 17.02 0.80 -8.39
N ASP A 140 17.43 1.67 -7.48
CA ASP A 140 18.43 1.34 -6.45
C ASP A 140 17.88 0.31 -5.47
N LEU A 141 16.61 0.44 -5.07
CA LEU A 141 15.94 -0.51 -4.20
C LEU A 141 15.84 -1.90 -4.85
N PHE A 142 15.48 -1.96 -6.12
CA PHE A 142 15.34 -3.25 -6.82
C PHE A 142 16.68 -3.91 -7.10
N ALA A 143 17.72 -3.14 -7.41
CA ALA A 143 19.08 -3.66 -7.53
C ALA A 143 19.53 -4.26 -6.19
N TYR A 144 19.36 -3.54 -5.09
CA TYR A 144 19.68 -4.02 -3.74
C TYR A 144 18.99 -5.35 -3.42
N TRP A 145 17.67 -5.45 -3.63
CA TRP A 145 16.95 -6.70 -3.36
C TRP A 145 17.28 -7.84 -4.30
N THR A 146 17.66 -7.54 -5.55
CA THR A 146 18.13 -8.56 -6.49
C THR A 146 19.44 -9.18 -6.00
N ASP A 147 20.36 -8.37 -5.50
CA ASP A 147 21.63 -8.84 -4.93
C ASP A 147 21.39 -9.69 -3.68
N VAL A 148 20.54 -9.22 -2.76
CA VAL A 148 20.16 -9.97 -1.55
C VAL A 148 19.51 -11.31 -1.91
N ALA A 149 18.58 -11.32 -2.86
CA ALA A 149 17.92 -12.55 -3.30
C ALA A 149 18.90 -13.55 -3.94
N GLY A 150 19.89 -13.05 -4.71
CA GLY A 150 20.97 -13.86 -5.24
C GLY A 150 21.79 -14.55 -4.15
N ASP A 151 22.15 -13.82 -3.11
CA ASP A 151 22.89 -14.35 -1.95
C ASP A 151 22.10 -15.40 -1.15
N LEU A 152 20.79 -15.23 -1.03
CA LEU A 152 19.90 -16.19 -0.36
C LEU A 152 19.85 -17.53 -1.12
N HIS A 153 19.78 -17.50 -2.44
CA HIS A 153 19.74 -18.71 -3.28
C HIS A 153 21.05 -19.51 -3.29
N VAL A 154 22.19 -18.84 -3.05
CA VAL A 154 23.50 -19.51 -2.98
C VAL A 154 23.72 -20.24 -1.65
N ARG A 155 22.99 -19.88 -0.61
CA ARG A 155 23.15 -20.46 0.75
C ARG A 155 22.15 -21.59 1.09
N GLY A 156 21.19 -21.86 0.22
CA GLY A 156 20.18 -22.92 0.36
C GLY A 156 20.53 -24.10 -0.51
#